data_15854f88b56417d9e117f1118cba5538
#
_entry.id   15854f88b56417d9e117f1118cba5538
#
_cell.length_a   1.000
_cell.length_b   1.000
_cell.length_c   1.000
_cell.angle_alpha   90.00
_cell.angle_beta   90.00
_cell.angle_gamma   90.00
#
_symmetry.space_group_name_H-M   'P 1'
#
loop_
_entity.id
_entity.type
_entity.pdbx_description
1 polymer ?
#
loop_
_entity_poly.entity_id
_entity_poly.type
_entity_poly.pdbx_seq_one_letter_code
_entity_poly.pdbx_strand_id
1 'polypeptide(L)'
;MKFIKRIIAVSLMVLMSNFLANLVLASVDGPSVFWKFSLWGKRRAFTEGAETLSKRLSEETNGKFQLKIFYGGQLSKSKENLDGLKANSFEMAAFCNFYHPGKNAGLMVLTM
;
A
#
# COMPACT_ATOMS: atom_id res chain seq x y z
N MET A 1 51.88 -18.06 15.92
CA MET A 1 51.19 -17.57 14.71
C MET A 1 49.81 -18.23 14.43
N LYS A 2 49.66 -19.53 14.57
CA LYS A 2 48.36 -20.21 14.34
C LYS A 2 47.26 -19.82 15.34
N PHE A 3 47.61 -19.53 16.58
CA PHE A 3 46.68 -19.17 17.65
C PHE A 3 46.08 -17.76 17.43
N ILE A 4 46.89 -16.80 17.03
CA ILE A 4 46.46 -15.44 16.74
C ILE A 4 45.49 -15.40 15.54
N LYS A 5 45.75 -16.18 14.48
CA LYS A 5 44.85 -16.29 13.31
C LYS A 5 43.48 -16.87 13.68
N ARG A 6 43.41 -17.82 14.62
CA ARG A 6 42.14 -18.40 15.11
C ARG A 6 41.34 -17.38 15.92
N ILE A 7 41.99 -16.57 16.76
CA ILE A 7 41.33 -15.53 17.56
C ILE A 7 40.77 -14.46 16.64
N ILE A 8 41.51 -14.01 15.63
CA ILE A 8 41.03 -13.02 14.64
C ILE A 8 39.83 -13.56 13.84
N ALA A 9 39.88 -14.83 13.42
CA ALA A 9 38.76 -15.43 12.67
C ALA A 9 37.47 -15.53 13.50
N VAL A 10 37.58 -15.92 14.77
CA VAL A 10 36.43 -15.99 15.69
C VAL A 10 35.86 -14.59 15.98
N SER A 11 36.73 -13.61 16.20
CA SER A 11 36.33 -12.21 16.43
C SER A 11 35.58 -11.62 15.20
N LEU A 12 36.06 -11.93 14.00
CA LEU A 12 35.42 -11.48 12.74
C LEU A 12 34.04 -12.13 12.54
N MET A 13 33.93 -13.41 12.92
CA MET A 13 32.66 -14.14 12.82
C MET A 13 31.61 -13.61 13.80
N VAL A 14 31.99 -13.24 15.00
CA VAL A 14 31.12 -12.62 16.01
C VAL A 14 30.67 -11.21 15.56
N LEU A 15 31.56 -10.43 14.96
CA LEU A 15 31.22 -9.11 14.40
C LEU A 15 30.24 -9.20 13.23
N MET A 16 30.41 -10.17 12.35
CA MET A 16 29.47 -10.39 11.25
C MET A 16 28.07 -10.86 11.72
N SER A 17 28.00 -11.68 12.76
CA SER A 17 26.72 -12.14 13.30
C SER A 17 25.91 -10.99 13.94
N ASN A 18 26.58 -10.03 14.57
CA ASN A 18 25.90 -8.84 15.12
C ASN A 18 25.43 -7.86 14.04
N PHE A 19 26.07 -7.84 12.86
CA PHE A 19 25.63 -6.98 11.76
C PHE A 19 24.35 -7.51 11.07
N LEU A 20 24.20 -8.84 11.01
CA LEU A 20 23.00 -9.48 10.46
C LEU A 20 21.77 -9.38 11.39
N ALA A 21 21.98 -9.26 12.70
CA ALA A 21 20.89 -9.15 13.67
C ALA A 21 20.18 -7.78 13.67
N ASN A 22 20.78 -6.76 13.05
CA ASN A 22 20.20 -5.40 12.97
C ASN A 22 19.34 -5.15 11.73
N LEU A 23 19.10 -6.14 10.86
CA LEU A 23 18.05 -6.11 9.88
C LEU A 23 16.69 -6.43 10.53
N VAL A 24 16.39 -5.75 11.62
CA VAL A 24 15.01 -5.64 12.10
C VAL A 24 14.30 -4.78 11.07
N LEU A 25 13.58 -5.41 10.17
CA LEU A 25 12.54 -4.76 9.40
C LEU A 25 11.66 -4.03 10.41
N ALA A 26 11.66 -2.70 10.36
CA ALA A 26 10.80 -1.89 11.20
C ALA A 26 9.36 -2.30 10.87
N SER A 27 8.80 -3.24 11.62
CA SER A 27 7.40 -3.59 11.48
C SER A 27 6.60 -2.39 11.95
N VAL A 28 5.78 -1.87 11.07
CA VAL A 28 4.83 -0.82 11.44
C VAL A 28 3.89 -1.43 12.47
N ASP A 29 4.02 -0.99 13.73
CA ASP A 29 3.14 -1.45 14.80
C ASP A 29 1.93 -0.53 14.86
N GLY A 30 0.73 -1.10 14.66
CA GLY A 30 -0.51 -0.38 14.59
C GLY A 30 -1.72 -1.33 14.66
N PRO A 31 -2.93 -0.79 14.78
CA PRO A 31 -4.15 -1.58 14.75
C PRO A 31 -4.34 -2.26 13.39
N SER A 32 -5.10 -3.35 13.38
CA SER A 32 -5.50 -3.98 12.11
C SER A 32 -6.49 -3.09 11.37
N VAL A 33 -6.20 -2.80 10.11
CA VAL A 33 -6.98 -1.92 9.23
C VAL A 33 -7.39 -2.68 7.98
N PHE A 34 -8.66 -2.55 7.62
CA PHE A 34 -9.20 -3.13 6.40
C PHE A 34 -9.89 -2.04 5.58
N TRP A 35 -9.33 -1.70 4.40
CA TRP A 35 -9.89 -0.73 3.49
C TRP A 35 -10.45 -1.39 2.24
N LYS A 36 -11.57 -0.90 1.80
CA LYS A 36 -12.21 -1.24 0.53
C LYS A 36 -11.89 -0.15 -0.50
N PHE A 37 -11.29 -0.55 -1.61
CA PHE A 37 -10.98 0.35 -2.71
C PHE A 37 -11.94 0.13 -3.89
N SER A 38 -12.77 1.10 -4.18
CA SER A 38 -13.72 1.08 -5.30
C SER A 38 -13.04 1.50 -6.61
N LEU A 39 -12.99 0.58 -7.58
CA LEU A 39 -12.53 0.81 -8.95
C LEU A 39 -13.69 0.58 -9.94
N TRP A 40 -14.01 1.62 -10.70
CA TRP A 40 -15.11 1.55 -11.69
C TRP A 40 -14.78 0.73 -12.95
N GLY A 41 -13.48 0.52 -13.25
CA GLY A 41 -13.01 -0.25 -14.39
C GLY A 41 -12.65 -1.68 -14.07
N LYS A 42 -12.56 -2.53 -15.10
CA LYS A 42 -12.00 -3.88 -14.98
C LYS A 42 -10.49 -3.80 -14.68
N ARG A 43 -9.92 -4.91 -14.21
CA ARG A 43 -8.47 -5.05 -14.04
C ARG A 43 -7.75 -4.81 -15.37
N ARG A 44 -6.71 -3.96 -15.36
CA ARG A 44 -5.92 -3.57 -16.54
C ARG A 44 -4.62 -2.88 -16.09
N ALA A 45 -3.69 -2.57 -17.01
CA ALA A 45 -2.41 -1.95 -16.69
C ALA A 45 -2.52 -0.72 -15.78
N PHE A 46 -3.51 0.14 -15.99
CA PHE A 46 -3.79 1.28 -15.11
C PHE A 46 -4.03 0.90 -13.62
N THR A 47 -4.49 -0.30 -13.33
CA THR A 47 -4.78 -0.75 -11.95
C THR A 47 -3.61 -1.42 -11.25
N GLU A 48 -2.50 -1.67 -11.95
CA GLU A 48 -1.32 -2.34 -11.40
C GLU A 48 -0.69 -1.57 -10.24
N GLY A 49 -0.71 -0.24 -10.30
CA GLY A 49 -0.26 0.60 -9.19
C GLY A 49 -1.06 0.37 -7.90
N ALA A 50 -2.38 0.23 -8.02
CA ALA A 50 -3.25 -0.06 -6.88
C ALA A 50 -3.01 -1.49 -6.32
N GLU A 51 -2.78 -2.46 -7.20
CA GLU A 51 -2.47 -3.84 -6.83
C GLU A 51 -1.11 -3.93 -6.13
N THR A 52 -0.11 -3.22 -6.65
CA THR A 52 1.22 -3.11 -6.02
C THR A 52 1.13 -2.46 -4.65
N LEU A 53 0.35 -1.37 -4.52
CA LEU A 53 0.10 -0.71 -3.24
C LEU A 53 -0.54 -1.68 -2.24
N SER A 54 -1.59 -2.37 -2.64
CA SER A 54 -2.29 -3.35 -1.79
C SER A 54 -1.34 -4.43 -1.29
N LYS A 55 -0.51 -4.99 -2.19
CA LYS A 55 0.48 -5.99 -1.86
C LYS A 55 1.52 -5.47 -0.85
N ARG A 56 2.13 -4.31 -1.14
CA ARG A 56 3.14 -3.70 -0.26
C ARG A 56 2.60 -3.37 1.12
N LEU A 57 1.40 -2.78 1.20
CA LEU A 57 0.77 -2.49 2.48
C LEU A 57 0.61 -3.75 3.33
N SER A 58 0.16 -4.85 2.74
CA SER A 58 0.04 -6.11 3.45
C SER A 58 1.41 -6.68 3.88
N GLU A 59 2.39 -6.66 3.00
CA GLU A 59 3.74 -7.18 3.28
C GLU A 59 4.47 -6.36 4.35
N GLU A 60 4.51 -5.05 4.22
CA GLU A 60 5.24 -4.14 5.12
C GLU A 60 4.58 -4.02 6.51
N THR A 61 3.29 -4.33 6.62
CA THR A 61 2.56 -4.31 7.89
C THR A 61 2.30 -5.71 8.48
N ASN A 62 2.89 -6.76 7.93
CA ASN A 62 2.64 -8.14 8.33
C ASN A 62 1.14 -8.49 8.31
N GLY A 63 0.42 -8.04 7.29
CA GLY A 63 -1.01 -8.27 7.11
C GLY A 63 -1.94 -7.40 7.97
N LYS A 64 -1.39 -6.50 8.80
CA LYS A 64 -2.22 -5.61 9.64
C LYS A 64 -2.98 -4.57 8.81
N PHE A 65 -2.41 -4.08 7.72
CA PHE A 65 -3.13 -3.23 6.78
C PHE A 65 -3.50 -4.03 5.52
N GLN A 66 -4.79 -4.16 5.27
CA GLN A 66 -5.32 -4.85 4.09
C GLN A 66 -6.12 -3.87 3.24
N LEU A 67 -5.70 -3.69 2.00
CA LEU A 67 -6.41 -2.91 0.98
C LEU A 67 -7.05 -3.87 -0.03
N LYS A 68 -8.36 -4.08 0.08
CA LYS A 68 -9.10 -4.93 -0.86
C LYS A 68 -9.66 -4.13 -2.01
N ILE A 69 -9.28 -4.50 -3.23
CA ILE A 69 -9.69 -3.81 -4.46
C ILE A 69 -10.93 -4.49 -5.04
N PHE A 70 -11.96 -3.68 -5.33
CA PHE A 70 -13.20 -4.09 -5.95
C PHE A 70 -13.31 -3.45 -7.34
N TYR A 71 -13.23 -4.27 -8.37
CA TYR A 71 -13.22 -3.84 -9.76
C TYR A 71 -14.63 -3.72 -10.37
N GLY A 72 -14.72 -3.07 -11.53
CA GLY A 72 -15.92 -3.07 -12.36
C GLY A 72 -17.14 -2.40 -11.74
N GLY A 73 -16.93 -1.51 -10.76
CA GLY A 73 -18.05 -0.82 -10.12
C GLY A 73 -18.83 -1.68 -9.14
N GLN A 74 -18.24 -2.72 -8.55
CA GLN A 74 -18.88 -3.60 -7.57
C GLN A 74 -19.38 -2.87 -6.33
N LEU A 75 -18.65 -1.87 -5.84
CA LEU A 75 -19.06 -1.08 -4.69
C LEU A 75 -19.87 0.14 -5.09
N SER A 76 -19.52 0.77 -6.22
CA SER A 76 -20.14 1.99 -6.68
C SER A 76 -19.81 2.25 -8.15
N LYS A 77 -20.70 2.86 -8.88
CA LYS A 77 -20.47 3.27 -10.27
C LYS A 77 -19.54 4.48 -10.33
N SER A 78 -18.97 4.74 -11.53
CA SER A 78 -18.00 5.82 -11.74
C SER A 78 -18.46 7.20 -11.30
N LYS A 79 -19.75 7.50 -11.46
CA LYS A 79 -20.37 8.79 -11.09
C LYS A 79 -20.81 8.89 -9.62
N GLU A 80 -20.73 7.79 -8.88
CA GLU A 80 -21.22 7.66 -7.50
C GLU A 80 -20.07 7.51 -6.50
N ASN A 81 -18.85 7.31 -6.96
CA ASN A 81 -17.68 7.04 -6.11
C ASN A 81 -17.42 8.13 -5.05
N LEU A 82 -17.60 9.40 -5.40
CA LEU A 82 -17.46 10.49 -4.42
C LEU A 82 -18.56 10.48 -3.35
N ASP A 83 -19.77 10.12 -3.73
CA ASP A 83 -20.89 10.02 -2.78
C ASP A 83 -20.70 8.82 -1.85
N GLY A 84 -20.20 7.70 -2.37
CA GLY A 84 -19.87 6.54 -1.57
C GLY A 84 -18.77 6.81 -0.55
N LEU A 85 -17.75 7.57 -0.91
CA LEU A 85 -16.73 8.04 0.04
C LEU A 85 -17.30 8.93 1.14
N LYS A 86 -18.16 9.91 0.76
CA LYS A 86 -18.85 10.77 1.71
C LYS A 86 -19.76 10.01 2.68
N ALA A 87 -20.39 8.95 2.17
CA ALA A 87 -21.26 8.08 2.97
C ALA A 87 -20.51 7.01 3.77
N ASN A 88 -19.16 7.01 3.73
CA ASN A 88 -18.30 5.99 4.38
C ASN A 88 -18.64 4.54 3.97
N SER A 89 -19.11 4.35 2.73
CA SER A 89 -19.43 3.01 2.20
C SER A 89 -18.17 2.21 1.86
N PHE A 90 -17.09 2.91 1.58
CA PHE A 90 -15.74 2.42 1.37
C PHE A 90 -14.73 3.54 1.65
N GLU A 91 -13.48 3.17 1.88
CA GLU A 91 -12.45 4.07 2.38
C GLU A 91 -11.61 4.69 1.26
N MET A 92 -11.60 4.07 0.07
CA MET A 92 -10.81 4.54 -1.08
C MET A 92 -11.57 4.35 -2.38
N ALA A 93 -11.41 5.27 -3.33
CA ALA A 93 -11.99 5.16 -4.66
C ALA A 93 -11.10 5.80 -5.73
N ALA A 94 -11.07 5.19 -6.92
CA ALA A 94 -10.60 5.85 -8.12
C ALA A 94 -11.77 6.54 -8.82
N PHE A 95 -11.60 7.81 -9.17
CA PHE A 95 -12.58 8.56 -9.92
C PHE A 95 -11.93 9.46 -10.97
N CYS A 96 -12.67 9.78 -11.99
CA CYS A 96 -12.26 10.74 -13.00
C CYS A 96 -13.00 12.06 -12.75
N ASN A 97 -12.26 13.16 -12.75
CA ASN A 97 -12.81 14.50 -12.50
C ASN A 97 -13.99 14.84 -13.42
N PHE A 98 -13.94 14.41 -14.69
CA PHE A 98 -15.00 14.64 -15.68
C PHE A 98 -16.37 14.06 -15.31
N TYR A 99 -16.40 13.08 -14.43
CA TYR A 99 -17.67 12.49 -13.97
C TYR A 99 -18.32 13.29 -12.85
N HIS A 100 -17.61 14.29 -12.29
CA HIS A 100 -18.05 15.02 -11.10
C HIS A 100 -17.93 16.55 -11.24
N PRO A 101 -18.39 17.17 -12.35
CA PRO A 101 -18.13 18.59 -12.61
C PRO A 101 -18.71 19.51 -11.55
N GLY A 102 -19.87 19.19 -11.01
CA GLY A 102 -20.52 19.98 -9.95
C GLY A 102 -20.01 19.74 -8.54
N LYS A 103 -19.22 18.67 -8.32
CA LYS A 103 -18.75 18.28 -6.98
C LYS A 103 -17.28 18.57 -6.75
N ASN A 104 -16.53 18.84 -7.81
CA ASN A 104 -15.08 18.91 -7.77
C ASN A 104 -14.53 19.99 -8.72
N ALA A 105 -15.12 21.17 -8.65
CA ALA A 105 -14.82 22.29 -9.55
C ALA A 105 -13.32 22.69 -9.51
N GLY A 106 -12.68 22.65 -8.33
CA GLY A 106 -11.26 22.98 -8.19
C GLY A 106 -10.31 22.03 -8.93
N LEU A 107 -10.62 20.74 -8.99
CA LEU A 107 -9.80 19.76 -9.73
C LEU A 107 -10.11 19.76 -11.24
N MET A 108 -11.23 20.32 -11.68
CA MET A 108 -11.55 20.43 -13.10
C MET A 108 -10.58 21.36 -13.83
N VAL A 109 -10.02 22.36 -13.13
CA VAL A 109 -9.00 23.29 -13.69
C VAL A 109 -7.72 22.55 -14.10
N LEU A 110 -7.38 21.45 -13.44
CA LEU A 110 -6.19 20.65 -13.76
C LEU A 110 -6.34 19.79 -15.02
N THR A 111 -7.52 19.75 -15.60
CA THR A 111 -7.84 18.91 -16.78
C THR A 111 -8.12 19.75 -18.04
N MET A 112 -7.96 21.05 -17.95
CA MET A 112 -7.99 21.99 -19.05
C MET A 112 -6.59 22.19 -19.61
#